data_67653ae731e55c52072c04e88b97501f
#
_entry.id   67653ae731e55c52072c04e88b97501f
#
_cell.length_a   1.000
_cell.length_b   1.000
_cell.length_c   1.000
_cell.angle_alpha   90.00
_cell.angle_beta   90.00
_cell.angle_gamma   90.00
#
_symmetry.space_group_name_H-M   'P 1'
#
loop_
_entity.id
_entity.type
_entity.pdbx_description
1 polymer ?
#
loop_
_entity_poly.entity_id
_entity_poly.type
_entity_poly.pdbx_seq_one_letter_code
_entity_poly.pdbx_strand_id
1 'polypeptide(L)'
;MREFVSVHVGESHPGIGTVVLNRVPTNMLSRQAYRELTSAATEVGQRSEIAAVILFGGHETFCAGDDIDELRTLDRAEAETADRVRREAFDAVAAIPKPTVAAVTGYALGAGLTLALAADWRVCGDNAKLGATEILSALIPGGGGCVRLTRAVGASRAKELIFSGRFVGAQEALEMGLVDELVAPDGVYDAAVAWAGRFADTSTAAIALAKTLVDASPGAGLDAGLDADTQTRRYGEVFDAAGGQLGCPL
;
A
#
# COMPACT_ATOMS: atom_id res chain seq x y z
N MET A 1 13.57 -14.85 -11.23
CA MET A 1 14.06 -14.50 -9.88
C MET A 1 13.89 -13.00 -9.74
N ARG A 2 13.33 -12.49 -8.63
CA ARG A 2 13.23 -11.06 -8.35
C ARG A 2 14.52 -10.59 -7.70
N GLU A 3 15.00 -9.41 -8.06
CA GLU A 3 16.26 -8.82 -7.59
C GLU A 3 16.00 -7.74 -6.53
N PHE A 4 14.98 -6.90 -6.75
CA PHE A 4 14.70 -5.71 -5.95
C PHE A 4 13.50 -5.86 -5.01
N VAL A 5 12.71 -6.92 -5.17
CA VAL A 5 11.57 -7.19 -4.30
C VAL A 5 11.56 -8.66 -3.88
N SER A 6 11.50 -8.93 -2.59
CA SER A 6 11.40 -10.30 -2.08
C SER A 6 10.13 -10.52 -1.27
N VAL A 7 9.72 -11.78 -1.16
CA VAL A 7 8.59 -12.20 -0.31
C VAL A 7 9.12 -13.15 0.75
N HIS A 8 8.82 -12.84 1.99
CA HIS A 8 9.19 -13.65 3.14
C HIS A 8 7.94 -14.06 3.94
N VAL A 9 7.93 -15.29 4.40
CA VAL A 9 6.97 -15.80 5.39
C VAL A 9 7.80 -16.40 6.51
N GLY A 10 7.84 -15.72 7.64
CA GLY A 10 8.67 -16.11 8.77
C GLY A 10 7.99 -17.18 9.63
N GLU A 11 8.77 -18.12 10.15
CA GLU A 11 8.29 -19.12 11.12
C GLU A 11 7.80 -18.47 12.43
N SER A 12 8.37 -17.31 12.78
CA SER A 12 8.02 -16.56 14.00
C SER A 12 6.62 -15.95 13.95
N HIS A 13 6.11 -15.68 12.75
CA HIS A 13 4.82 -15.02 12.55
C HIS A 13 4.03 -15.75 11.44
N PRO A 14 3.53 -16.97 11.75
CA PRO A 14 2.77 -17.75 10.78
C PRO A 14 1.53 -16.97 10.33
N GLY A 15 1.23 -17.03 9.05
CA GLY A 15 0.12 -16.29 8.46
C GLY A 15 0.46 -14.85 8.03
N ILE A 16 1.66 -14.34 8.30
CA ILE A 16 2.08 -13.01 7.87
C ILE A 16 3.11 -13.12 6.74
N GLY A 17 2.78 -12.54 5.58
CA GLY A 17 3.71 -12.35 4.46
C GLY A 17 4.33 -10.97 4.48
N THR A 18 5.64 -10.87 4.28
CA THR A 18 6.32 -9.57 4.14
C THR A 18 6.86 -9.41 2.73
N VAL A 19 6.43 -8.36 2.05
CA VAL A 19 7.00 -7.91 0.78
C VAL A 19 8.07 -6.87 1.11
N VAL A 20 9.33 -7.19 0.83
CA VAL A 20 10.48 -6.36 1.17
C VAL A 20 11.07 -5.73 -0.08
N LEU A 21 11.28 -4.41 -0.04
CA LEU A 21 12.07 -3.68 -1.03
C LEU A 21 13.56 -3.82 -0.68
N ASN A 22 14.38 -4.24 -1.64
CA ASN A 22 15.79 -4.59 -1.43
C ASN A 22 16.74 -3.78 -2.33
N ARG A 23 16.40 -2.57 -2.68
CA ARG A 23 17.27 -1.70 -3.51
C ARG A 23 17.91 -0.60 -2.65
N VAL A 24 18.75 -1.07 -1.71
CA VAL A 24 19.47 -0.18 -0.79
C VAL A 24 20.37 0.84 -1.53
N PRO A 25 20.64 2.03 -0.94
CA PRO A 25 20.20 2.44 0.40
C PRO A 25 18.80 3.08 0.44
N THR A 26 18.21 3.44 -0.68
CA THR A 26 17.03 4.32 -0.75
C THR A 26 15.77 3.67 -1.26
N ASN A 27 15.84 2.42 -1.73
CA ASN A 27 14.71 1.67 -2.29
C ASN A 27 13.97 2.42 -3.41
N MET A 28 14.70 3.17 -4.24
CA MET A 28 14.11 3.82 -5.41
C MET A 28 13.54 2.79 -6.38
N LEU A 29 12.38 3.12 -6.95
CA LEU A 29 11.62 2.22 -7.82
C LEU A 29 11.98 2.44 -9.29
N SER A 30 12.65 1.47 -9.89
CA SER A 30 12.85 1.35 -11.33
C SER A 30 11.67 0.60 -11.99
N ARG A 31 11.59 0.61 -13.32
CA ARG A 31 10.61 -0.19 -14.07
C ARG A 31 10.69 -1.69 -13.72
N GLN A 32 11.89 -2.20 -13.43
CA GLN A 32 12.07 -3.58 -12.98
C GLN A 32 11.47 -3.77 -11.58
N ALA A 33 11.76 -2.86 -10.63
CA ALA A 33 11.21 -2.94 -9.29
C ALA A 33 9.67 -2.91 -9.28
N TYR A 34 9.03 -2.11 -10.15
CA TYR A 34 7.58 -2.11 -10.32
C TYR A 34 7.02 -3.45 -10.80
N ARG A 35 7.64 -4.07 -11.82
CA ARG A 35 7.23 -5.39 -12.32
C ARG A 35 7.40 -6.47 -11.24
N GLU A 36 8.48 -6.40 -10.48
CA GLU A 36 8.74 -7.32 -9.37
C GLU A 36 7.73 -7.13 -8.23
N LEU A 37 7.34 -5.88 -7.94
CA LEU A 37 6.30 -5.56 -6.96
C LEU A 37 4.93 -6.13 -7.39
N THR A 38 4.55 -6.00 -8.67
CA THR A 38 3.35 -6.63 -9.23
C THR A 38 3.38 -8.16 -9.04
N SER A 39 4.53 -8.77 -9.36
CA SER A 39 4.73 -10.22 -9.18
C SER A 39 4.65 -10.64 -7.70
N ALA A 40 5.23 -9.85 -6.79
CA ALA A 40 5.20 -10.12 -5.35
C ALA A 40 3.78 -9.97 -4.79
N ALA A 41 3.05 -8.92 -5.18
CA ALA A 41 1.67 -8.69 -4.77
C ALA A 41 0.75 -9.84 -5.21
N THR A 42 0.92 -10.30 -6.46
CA THR A 42 0.18 -11.46 -6.98
C THR A 42 0.49 -12.72 -6.19
N GLU A 43 1.77 -12.98 -5.92
CA GLU A 43 2.21 -14.16 -5.14
C GLU A 43 1.58 -14.18 -3.76
N VAL A 44 1.74 -13.11 -2.96
CA VAL A 44 1.19 -13.06 -1.59
C VAL A 44 -0.33 -13.11 -1.59
N GLY A 45 -0.98 -12.57 -2.63
CA GLY A 45 -2.43 -12.65 -2.80
C GLY A 45 -2.94 -14.09 -2.97
N GLN A 46 -2.20 -14.93 -3.68
CA GLN A 46 -2.57 -16.31 -4.02
C GLN A 46 -2.19 -17.33 -2.94
N ARG A 47 -1.24 -17.05 -2.07
CA ARG A 47 -0.74 -17.97 -1.05
C ARG A 47 -1.75 -18.12 0.10
N SER A 48 -2.37 -19.28 0.22
CA SER A 48 -3.44 -19.55 1.21
C SER A 48 -2.96 -19.51 2.66
N GLU A 49 -1.68 -19.76 2.91
CA GLU A 49 -1.07 -19.70 4.23
C GLU A 49 -0.81 -18.27 4.72
N ILE A 50 -0.95 -17.26 3.86
CA ILE A 50 -0.82 -15.84 4.23
C ILE A 50 -2.20 -15.26 4.53
N ALA A 51 -2.40 -14.73 5.74
CA ALA A 51 -3.62 -14.06 6.16
C ALA A 51 -3.53 -12.52 6.07
N ALA A 52 -2.32 -11.95 6.24
CA ALA A 52 -2.08 -10.51 6.13
C ALA A 52 -0.70 -10.23 5.53
N VAL A 53 -0.50 -9.03 4.99
CA VAL A 53 0.73 -8.66 4.26
C VAL A 53 1.32 -7.37 4.81
N ILE A 54 2.63 -7.38 5.05
CA ILE A 54 3.43 -6.21 5.40
C ILE A 54 4.24 -5.76 4.18
N LEU A 55 4.22 -4.47 3.85
CA LEU A 55 5.16 -3.83 2.94
C LEU A 55 6.27 -3.19 3.75
N PHE A 56 7.53 -3.52 3.47
CA PHE A 56 8.67 -3.08 4.26
C PHE A 56 9.86 -2.70 3.38
N GLY A 57 10.51 -1.59 3.68
CA GLY A 57 11.72 -1.12 2.98
C GLY A 57 13.03 -1.35 3.74
N GLY A 58 12.97 -2.00 4.91
CA GLY A 58 14.10 -2.11 5.82
C GLY A 58 14.04 -1.08 6.95
N HIS A 59 15.04 -1.06 7.82
CA HIS A 59 15.01 -0.26 9.06
C HIS A 59 15.37 1.22 8.87
N GLU A 60 15.98 1.61 7.74
CA GLU A 60 16.45 2.97 7.52
C GLU A 60 15.54 3.79 6.60
N THR A 61 15.06 3.19 5.52
CA THR A 61 14.27 3.89 4.51
C THR A 61 13.23 2.95 3.92
N PHE A 62 11.96 3.38 3.95
CA PHE A 62 10.89 2.64 3.28
C PHE A 62 11.08 2.71 1.77
N CYS A 63 10.97 3.91 1.18
CA CYS A 63 11.17 4.11 -0.26
C CYS A 63 11.30 5.62 -0.58
N ALA A 64 12.37 6.01 -1.25
CA ALA A 64 12.63 7.40 -1.63
C ALA A 64 11.95 7.86 -2.94
N GLY A 65 11.17 6.99 -3.59
CA GLY A 65 10.43 7.34 -4.80
C GLY A 65 10.95 6.66 -6.07
N ASP A 66 10.68 7.29 -7.21
CA ASP A 66 11.14 6.81 -8.51
C ASP A 66 12.67 6.89 -8.66
N ASP A 67 13.21 6.01 -9.49
CA ASP A 67 14.57 6.14 -10.00
C ASP A 67 14.63 7.29 -11.01
N ILE A 68 15.04 8.46 -10.53
CA ILE A 68 15.09 9.69 -11.34
C ILE A 68 16.08 9.56 -12.48
N ASP A 69 17.17 8.83 -12.28
CA ASP A 69 18.17 8.65 -13.35
C ASP A 69 17.61 7.78 -14.48
N GLU A 70 16.80 6.75 -14.16
CA GLU A 70 16.04 6.01 -15.18
C GLU A 70 15.02 6.92 -15.86
N LEU A 71 14.25 7.71 -15.13
CA LEU A 71 13.23 8.59 -15.71
C LEU A 71 13.80 9.61 -16.70
N ARG A 72 14.98 10.15 -16.44
CA ARG A 72 15.66 11.11 -17.32
C ARG A 72 16.06 10.55 -18.68
N THR A 73 16.12 9.23 -18.81
CA THR A 73 16.48 8.57 -20.09
C THR A 73 15.28 8.34 -21.00
N LEU A 74 14.06 8.54 -20.52
CA LEU A 74 12.83 8.18 -21.23
C LEU A 74 12.39 9.29 -22.18
N ASP A 75 11.94 8.89 -23.37
CA ASP A 75 11.11 9.75 -24.21
C ASP A 75 9.65 9.75 -23.70
N ARG A 76 8.79 10.55 -24.37
CA ARG A 76 7.38 10.68 -23.97
C ARG A 76 6.62 9.35 -23.99
N ALA A 77 6.78 8.53 -25.02
CA ALA A 77 6.05 7.26 -25.17
C ALA A 77 6.52 6.24 -24.12
N GLU A 78 7.81 6.24 -23.85
CA GLU A 78 8.41 5.44 -22.78
C GLU A 78 7.94 5.88 -21.39
N ALA A 79 7.85 7.20 -21.13
CA ALA A 79 7.34 7.74 -19.89
C ALA A 79 5.86 7.37 -19.65
N GLU A 80 5.02 7.45 -20.70
CA GLU A 80 3.62 6.99 -20.64
C GLU A 80 3.53 5.48 -20.34
N THR A 81 4.45 4.69 -20.90
CA THR A 81 4.54 3.24 -20.65
C THR A 81 5.02 2.96 -19.22
N ALA A 82 6.01 3.71 -18.74
CA ALA A 82 6.51 3.60 -17.37
C ALA A 82 5.42 3.93 -16.33
N ASP A 83 4.57 4.95 -16.59
CA ASP A 83 3.46 5.27 -15.70
C ASP A 83 2.39 4.17 -15.68
N ARG A 84 2.11 3.50 -16.80
CA ARG A 84 1.23 2.32 -16.80
C ARG A 84 1.79 1.19 -15.93
N VAL A 85 3.07 0.86 -16.08
CA VAL A 85 3.73 -0.18 -15.25
C VAL A 85 3.72 0.19 -13.78
N ARG A 86 3.95 1.47 -13.44
CA ARG A 86 3.85 1.99 -12.07
C ARG A 86 2.44 1.84 -11.52
N ARG A 87 1.43 2.23 -12.30
CA ARG A 87 0.01 2.10 -11.91
C ARG A 87 -0.37 0.64 -11.67
N GLU A 88 0.00 -0.26 -12.59
CA GLU A 88 -0.24 -1.70 -12.45
C GLU A 88 0.36 -2.25 -11.15
N ALA A 89 1.55 -1.80 -10.77
CA ALA A 89 2.19 -2.25 -9.54
C ALA A 89 1.45 -1.78 -8.28
N PHE A 90 1.07 -0.51 -8.22
CA PHE A 90 0.33 0.02 -7.07
C PHE A 90 -1.10 -0.52 -6.98
N ASP A 91 -1.75 -0.71 -8.13
CA ASP A 91 -3.07 -1.32 -8.18
C ASP A 91 -3.02 -2.81 -7.78
N ALA A 92 -1.95 -3.54 -8.15
CA ALA A 92 -1.74 -4.92 -7.71
C ALA A 92 -1.56 -5.01 -6.19
N VAL A 93 -0.83 -4.07 -5.57
CA VAL A 93 -0.70 -3.99 -4.11
C VAL A 93 -2.05 -3.69 -3.45
N ALA A 94 -2.78 -2.69 -3.94
CA ALA A 94 -4.09 -2.33 -3.40
C ALA A 94 -5.11 -3.47 -3.56
N ALA A 95 -5.02 -4.25 -4.64
CA ALA A 95 -5.91 -5.37 -4.92
C ALA A 95 -5.55 -6.68 -4.18
N ILE A 96 -4.50 -6.72 -3.36
CA ILE A 96 -4.21 -7.90 -2.53
C ILE A 96 -5.45 -8.22 -1.68
N PRO A 97 -6.06 -9.43 -1.82
CA PRO A 97 -7.33 -9.76 -1.16
C PRO A 97 -7.15 -10.11 0.33
N LYS A 98 -6.28 -9.37 1.00
CA LYS A 98 -5.88 -9.56 2.41
C LYS A 98 -5.58 -8.20 3.03
N PRO A 99 -5.66 -8.04 4.36
CA PRO A 99 -5.18 -6.84 5.03
C PRO A 99 -3.73 -6.57 4.68
N THR A 100 -3.43 -5.32 4.33
CA THR A 100 -2.08 -4.88 3.99
C THR A 100 -1.66 -3.71 4.87
N VAL A 101 -0.43 -3.74 5.38
CA VAL A 101 0.13 -2.65 6.18
C VAL A 101 1.49 -2.22 5.63
N ALA A 102 1.68 -0.91 5.45
CA ALA A 102 2.99 -0.34 5.16
C ALA A 102 3.72 -0.02 6.47
N ALA A 103 4.88 -0.63 6.65
CA ALA A 103 5.80 -0.39 7.76
C ALA A 103 6.81 0.69 7.32
N VAL A 104 6.49 1.96 7.61
CA VAL A 104 7.19 3.13 7.05
C VAL A 104 8.29 3.58 8.00
N THR A 105 9.53 3.34 7.61
CA THR A 105 10.75 3.81 8.28
C THR A 105 11.40 4.94 7.49
N GLY A 106 11.99 5.91 8.14
CA GLY A 106 12.78 6.98 7.54
C GLY A 106 12.02 7.79 6.48
N TYR A 107 12.08 7.38 5.21
CA TYR A 107 11.51 8.16 4.11
C TYR A 107 10.46 7.37 3.32
N ALA A 108 9.31 8.02 3.06
CA ALA A 108 8.29 7.61 2.08
C ALA A 108 8.00 8.79 1.16
N LEU A 109 8.74 8.92 0.05
CA LEU A 109 8.72 10.10 -0.82
C LEU A 109 8.24 9.75 -2.23
N GLY A 110 7.49 10.66 -2.86
CA GLY A 110 7.02 10.51 -4.22
C GLY A 110 6.29 9.18 -4.43
N ALA A 111 6.79 8.36 -5.36
CA ALA A 111 6.27 7.02 -5.62
C ALA A 111 6.32 6.11 -4.38
N GLY A 112 7.24 6.35 -3.43
CA GLY A 112 7.29 5.64 -2.14
C GLY A 112 6.10 5.99 -1.24
N LEU A 113 5.67 7.25 -1.21
CA LEU A 113 4.42 7.64 -0.55
C LEU A 113 3.21 6.99 -1.24
N THR A 114 3.18 7.00 -2.57
CA THR A 114 2.09 6.35 -3.33
C THR A 114 2.01 4.85 -3.04
N LEU A 115 3.16 4.17 -2.90
CA LEU A 115 3.22 2.76 -2.48
C LEU A 115 2.67 2.56 -1.07
N ALA A 116 3.06 3.41 -0.10
CA ALA A 116 2.52 3.34 1.25
C ALA A 116 0.99 3.56 1.28
N LEU A 117 0.48 4.46 0.45
CA LEU A 117 -0.95 4.72 0.28
C LEU A 117 -1.71 3.62 -0.49
N ALA A 118 -1.02 2.68 -1.11
CA ALA A 118 -1.63 1.49 -1.70
C ALA A 118 -1.93 0.40 -0.67
N ALA A 119 -1.33 0.48 0.53
CA ALA A 119 -1.69 -0.39 1.66
C ALA A 119 -2.94 0.11 2.38
N ASP A 120 -3.62 -0.78 3.12
CA ASP A 120 -4.81 -0.46 3.90
C ASP A 120 -4.47 0.35 5.15
N TRP A 121 -3.34 0.07 5.79
CA TRP A 121 -2.87 0.69 7.02
C TRP A 121 -1.39 1.11 6.91
N ARG A 122 -1.00 2.14 7.64
CA ARG A 122 0.38 2.67 7.67
C ARG A 122 0.83 2.84 9.11
N VAL A 123 1.82 2.06 9.54
CA VAL A 123 2.57 2.26 10.77
C VAL A 123 3.85 3.01 10.43
N CYS A 124 4.14 4.07 11.15
CA CYS A 124 5.22 4.98 10.81
C CYS A 124 6.14 5.23 12.02
N GLY A 125 7.43 5.30 11.76
CA GLY A 125 8.39 5.79 12.77
C GLY A 125 8.18 7.28 13.04
N ASP A 126 8.29 7.71 14.29
CA ASP A 126 8.09 9.10 14.71
C ASP A 126 9.12 10.08 14.10
N ASN A 127 10.23 9.56 13.59
CA ASN A 127 11.27 10.31 12.88
C ASN A 127 11.07 10.36 11.36
N ALA A 128 10.06 9.67 10.83
CA ALA A 128 9.88 9.54 9.38
C ALA A 128 9.47 10.85 8.70
N LYS A 129 9.79 10.94 7.42
CA LYS A 129 9.39 12.03 6.51
C LYS A 129 8.64 11.45 5.33
N LEU A 130 7.47 12.02 5.08
CA LEU A 130 6.62 11.68 3.95
C LEU A 130 6.51 12.88 3.02
N GLY A 131 6.23 12.68 1.73
CA GLY A 131 6.04 13.81 0.81
C GLY A 131 5.71 13.39 -0.60
N ALA A 132 4.86 14.18 -1.27
CA ALA A 132 4.58 14.10 -2.71
C ALA A 132 5.57 15.02 -3.44
N THR A 133 6.79 14.54 -3.63
CA THR A 133 7.95 15.36 -4.00
C THR A 133 8.16 15.51 -5.50
N GLU A 134 7.34 14.90 -6.33
CA GLU A 134 7.48 14.86 -7.80
C GLU A 134 7.52 16.25 -8.43
N ILE A 135 6.80 17.22 -7.86
CA ILE A 135 6.77 18.61 -8.37
C ILE A 135 8.14 19.27 -8.34
N LEU A 136 9.03 18.88 -7.42
CA LEU A 136 10.40 19.38 -7.34
C LEU A 136 11.24 18.99 -8.57
N SER A 137 10.78 17.98 -9.33
CA SER A 137 11.34 17.55 -10.61
C SER A 137 10.43 17.92 -11.80
N ALA A 138 9.51 18.87 -11.62
CA ALA A 138 8.49 19.27 -12.58
C ALA A 138 7.59 18.14 -13.07
N LEU A 139 7.38 17.11 -12.22
CA LEU A 139 6.49 15.99 -12.44
C LEU A 139 5.28 16.06 -11.50
N ILE A 140 4.35 15.13 -11.67
CA ILE A 140 3.19 14.95 -10.77
C ILE A 140 3.22 13.54 -10.19
N PRO A 141 2.57 13.29 -9.04
CA PRO A 141 2.41 11.92 -8.52
C PRO A 141 1.73 11.01 -9.55
N GLY A 142 2.51 10.07 -10.10
CA GLY A 142 2.07 9.09 -11.09
C GLY A 142 1.41 7.87 -10.44
N GLY A 143 1.03 6.87 -11.26
CA GLY A 143 0.50 5.59 -10.77
C GLY A 143 -0.74 5.71 -9.87
N GLY A 144 -1.52 6.80 -10.01
CA GLY A 144 -2.68 7.07 -9.15
C GLY A 144 -2.37 7.80 -7.85
N GLY A 145 -1.14 8.30 -7.64
CA GLY A 145 -0.70 8.97 -6.42
C GLY A 145 -1.56 10.18 -6.04
N CYS A 146 -1.91 11.04 -7.01
CA CYS A 146 -2.81 12.19 -6.76
C CYS A 146 -4.16 11.74 -6.16
N VAL A 147 -4.74 10.65 -6.67
CA VAL A 147 -6.03 10.14 -6.22
C VAL A 147 -5.92 9.51 -4.83
N ARG A 148 -4.90 8.67 -4.61
CA ARG A 148 -4.66 8.00 -3.32
C ARG A 148 -4.40 9.02 -2.22
N LEU A 149 -3.56 10.03 -2.48
CA LEU A 149 -3.30 11.11 -1.53
C LEU A 149 -4.58 11.92 -1.23
N THR A 150 -5.37 12.26 -2.26
CA THR A 150 -6.65 12.98 -2.07
C THR A 150 -7.63 12.18 -1.20
N ARG A 151 -7.68 10.86 -1.37
CA ARG A 151 -8.54 9.97 -0.56
C ARG A 151 -8.10 9.94 0.91
N ALA A 152 -6.79 9.96 1.15
CA ALA A 152 -6.24 9.92 2.51
C ALA A 152 -6.45 11.23 3.28
N VAL A 153 -6.12 12.39 2.67
CA VAL A 153 -6.04 13.66 3.43
C VAL A 153 -7.07 14.71 2.98
N GLY A 154 -7.89 14.41 1.98
CA GLY A 154 -8.84 15.35 1.39
C GLY A 154 -8.19 16.30 0.37
N ALA A 155 -9.02 16.91 -0.49
CA ALA A 155 -8.57 17.62 -1.68
C ALA A 155 -7.66 18.84 -1.37
N SER A 156 -7.98 19.61 -0.32
CA SER A 156 -7.21 20.84 -0.01
C SER A 156 -5.80 20.52 0.47
N ARG A 157 -5.66 19.54 1.39
CA ARG A 157 -4.35 19.08 1.89
C ARG A 157 -3.54 18.39 0.80
N ALA A 158 -4.18 17.57 -0.02
CA ALA A 158 -3.51 16.91 -1.15
C ALA A 158 -2.93 17.94 -2.13
N LYS A 159 -3.69 18.98 -2.50
CA LYS A 159 -3.20 20.08 -3.35
C LYS A 159 -2.02 20.82 -2.72
N GLU A 160 -2.12 21.13 -1.44
CA GLU A 160 -1.04 21.80 -0.71
C GLU A 160 0.25 20.97 -0.76
N LEU A 161 0.18 19.68 -0.45
CA LEU A 161 1.34 18.79 -0.44
C LEU A 161 1.93 18.57 -1.84
N ILE A 162 1.07 18.37 -2.86
CA ILE A 162 1.53 18.16 -4.24
C ILE A 162 2.13 19.46 -4.81
N PHE A 163 1.53 20.62 -4.58
CA PHE A 163 2.00 21.88 -5.17
C PHE A 163 3.28 22.38 -4.50
N SER A 164 3.44 22.14 -3.21
CA SER A 164 4.65 22.53 -2.47
C SER A 164 5.79 21.54 -2.60
N GLY A 165 5.49 20.24 -2.76
CA GLY A 165 6.46 19.16 -2.72
C GLY A 165 7.19 19.04 -1.38
N ARG A 166 6.66 19.68 -0.32
CA ARG A 166 7.31 19.71 0.98
C ARG A 166 7.23 18.35 1.69
N PHE A 167 8.12 18.18 2.63
CA PHE A 167 8.08 17.04 3.53
C PHE A 167 7.10 17.27 4.68
N VAL A 168 6.41 16.19 5.04
CA VAL A 168 5.53 16.11 6.21
C VAL A 168 6.24 15.27 7.27
N GLY A 169 6.32 15.77 8.49
CA GLY A 169 6.82 14.99 9.62
C GLY A 169 5.76 13.98 10.10
N ALA A 170 6.19 12.95 10.81
CA ALA A 170 5.33 11.85 11.24
C ALA A 170 4.12 12.31 12.07
N GLN A 171 4.30 13.24 13.01
CA GLN A 171 3.21 13.77 13.82
C GLN A 171 2.16 14.51 12.98
N GLU A 172 2.58 15.38 12.07
CA GLU A 172 1.68 16.09 11.16
C GLU A 172 0.96 15.09 10.21
N ALA A 173 1.66 14.04 9.78
CA ALA A 173 1.10 12.98 8.94
C ALA A 173 -0.02 12.21 9.66
N LEU A 174 0.14 11.91 10.96
CA LEU A 174 -0.89 11.31 11.79
C LEU A 174 -2.11 12.25 11.94
N GLU A 175 -1.88 13.52 12.26
CA GLU A 175 -2.95 14.51 12.46
C GLU A 175 -3.79 14.75 11.21
N MET A 176 -3.21 14.59 10.03
CA MET A 176 -3.96 14.74 8.77
C MET A 176 -4.53 13.43 8.21
N GLY A 177 -4.28 12.28 8.85
CA GLY A 177 -4.73 10.97 8.39
C GLY A 177 -3.88 10.38 7.25
N LEU A 178 -2.66 10.86 7.06
CA LEU A 178 -1.72 10.33 6.07
C LEU A 178 -1.08 9.01 6.57
N VAL A 179 -0.92 8.87 7.88
CA VAL A 179 -0.52 7.64 8.58
C VAL A 179 -1.52 7.33 9.69
N ASP A 180 -1.57 6.07 10.12
CA ASP A 180 -2.61 5.56 11.01
C ASP A 180 -2.07 5.29 12.42
N GLU A 181 -0.74 5.06 12.55
CA GLU A 181 -0.09 4.76 13.83
C GLU A 181 1.36 5.27 13.83
N LEU A 182 1.81 5.82 14.98
CA LEU A 182 3.20 6.22 15.20
C LEU A 182 3.81 5.40 16.32
N VAL A 183 5.05 4.98 16.09
CA VAL A 183 5.87 4.25 17.07
C VAL A 183 7.32 4.73 17.01
N ALA A 184 8.15 4.30 17.96
CA ALA A 184 9.60 4.50 17.86
C ALA A 184 10.15 3.84 16.59
N PRO A 185 11.21 4.38 15.96
CA PRO A 185 11.68 3.93 14.64
C PRO A 185 12.07 2.44 14.59
N ASP A 186 12.63 1.91 15.66
CA ASP A 186 12.99 0.50 15.81
C ASP A 186 11.81 -0.44 16.04
N GLY A 187 10.65 0.08 16.46
CA GLY A 187 9.42 -0.67 16.69
C GLY A 187 8.47 -0.78 15.49
N VAL A 188 8.78 -0.13 14.35
CA VAL A 188 7.85 -0.03 13.21
C VAL A 188 7.46 -1.38 12.64
N TYR A 189 8.43 -2.27 12.44
CA TYR A 189 8.14 -3.61 11.91
C TYR A 189 7.32 -4.45 12.90
N ASP A 190 7.66 -4.43 14.17
CA ASP A 190 6.94 -5.18 15.21
C ASP A 190 5.50 -4.68 15.38
N ALA A 191 5.27 -3.37 15.30
CA ALA A 191 3.92 -2.80 15.31
C ALA A 191 3.11 -3.22 14.07
N ALA A 192 3.74 -3.26 12.89
CA ALA A 192 3.10 -3.78 11.69
C ALA A 192 2.75 -5.28 11.82
N VAL A 193 3.64 -6.09 12.42
CA VAL A 193 3.37 -7.50 12.75
C VAL A 193 2.20 -7.61 13.73
N ALA A 194 2.17 -6.79 14.78
CA ALA A 194 1.09 -6.78 15.76
C ALA A 194 -0.25 -6.41 15.11
N TRP A 195 -0.27 -5.44 14.21
CA TRP A 195 -1.46 -5.07 13.44
C TRP A 195 -1.93 -6.20 12.52
N ALA A 196 -1.01 -6.79 11.74
CA ALA A 196 -1.29 -7.87 10.79
C ALA A 196 -1.78 -9.14 11.49
N GLY A 197 -1.23 -9.46 12.66
CA GLY A 197 -1.57 -10.64 13.47
C GLY A 197 -3.04 -10.67 13.93
N ARG A 198 -3.71 -9.52 14.00
CA ARG A 198 -5.14 -9.44 14.34
C ARG A 198 -6.06 -10.17 13.37
N PHE A 199 -5.57 -10.47 12.17
CA PHE A 199 -6.36 -11.06 11.08
C PHE A 199 -6.07 -12.54 10.84
N ALA A 200 -5.19 -13.16 11.63
CA ALA A 200 -4.74 -14.54 11.42
C ALA A 200 -5.91 -15.54 11.39
N ASP A 201 -6.92 -15.35 12.23
CA ASP A 201 -8.07 -16.23 12.35
C ASP A 201 -9.35 -15.66 11.68
N THR A 202 -9.20 -14.60 10.86
CA THR A 202 -10.35 -13.93 10.22
C THR A 202 -10.64 -14.53 8.84
N SER A 203 -11.92 -14.58 8.45
CA SER A 203 -12.32 -15.03 7.11
C SER A 203 -11.72 -14.16 6.01
N THR A 204 -10.78 -14.71 5.26
CA THR A 204 -10.12 -14.03 4.13
C THR A 204 -11.13 -13.59 3.07
N ALA A 205 -12.16 -14.38 2.81
CA ALA A 205 -13.21 -14.06 1.83
C ALA A 205 -14.04 -12.83 2.26
N ALA A 206 -14.39 -12.74 3.56
CA ALA A 206 -15.12 -11.60 4.09
C ALA A 206 -14.30 -10.32 4.02
N ILE A 207 -13.01 -10.38 4.40
CA ILE A 207 -12.08 -9.25 4.31
C ILE A 207 -11.91 -8.80 2.87
N ALA A 208 -11.66 -9.72 1.93
CA ALA A 208 -11.47 -9.40 0.52
C ALA A 208 -12.69 -8.68 -0.07
N LEU A 209 -13.90 -9.13 0.26
CA LEU A 209 -15.12 -8.46 -0.17
C LEU A 209 -15.26 -7.08 0.47
N ALA A 210 -15.07 -6.96 1.78
CA ALA A 210 -15.15 -5.69 2.50
C ALA A 210 -14.16 -4.67 1.91
N LYS A 211 -12.90 -5.05 1.69
CA LYS A 211 -11.87 -4.21 1.07
C LYS A 211 -12.30 -3.74 -0.32
N THR A 212 -12.76 -4.66 -1.17
CA THR A 212 -13.27 -4.32 -2.52
C THR A 212 -14.39 -3.28 -2.48
N LEU A 213 -15.33 -3.41 -1.55
CA LEU A 213 -16.46 -2.50 -1.42
C LEU A 213 -16.03 -1.13 -0.87
N VAL A 214 -15.12 -1.09 0.09
CA VAL A 214 -14.54 0.15 0.64
C VAL A 214 -13.76 0.89 -0.43
N ASP A 215 -12.91 0.21 -1.20
CA ASP A 215 -12.09 0.81 -2.25
C ASP A 215 -12.92 1.35 -3.43
N ALA A 216 -14.04 0.73 -3.70
CA ALA A 216 -14.98 1.19 -4.73
C ALA A 216 -15.81 2.43 -4.30
N SER A 217 -15.87 2.73 -2.99
CA SER A 217 -16.80 3.71 -2.41
C SER A 217 -16.41 5.21 -2.54
N PRO A 218 -15.17 5.66 -2.71
CA PRO A 218 -14.85 7.07 -2.59
C PRO A 218 -15.44 7.94 -3.70
N GLY A 219 -16.41 8.77 -3.34
CA GLY A 219 -16.96 9.85 -4.17
C GLY A 219 -18.07 9.45 -5.15
N ALA A 220 -18.47 8.23 -5.13
CA ALA A 220 -19.61 7.74 -5.88
C ALA A 220 -20.75 7.45 -4.90
N GLY A 221 -21.99 7.74 -5.28
CA GLY A 221 -23.14 7.27 -4.51
C GLY A 221 -23.05 5.74 -4.30
N LEU A 222 -23.90 5.19 -3.46
CA LEU A 222 -23.93 3.75 -3.13
C LEU A 222 -23.89 2.82 -4.37
N ASP A 223 -24.17 3.35 -5.56
CA ASP A 223 -24.24 2.64 -6.83
C ASP A 223 -22.96 2.63 -7.68
N ALA A 224 -21.88 3.26 -7.25
CA ALA A 224 -20.67 3.40 -8.10
C ALA A 224 -19.60 2.35 -7.84
N GLY A 225 -19.87 1.42 -6.94
CA GLY A 225 -19.07 0.21 -6.75
C GLY A 225 -19.57 -0.94 -7.63
N LEU A 226 -19.53 -2.16 -7.11
CA LEU A 226 -20.25 -3.29 -7.69
C LEU A 226 -21.74 -2.96 -7.68
N ASP A 227 -22.47 -3.29 -8.77
CA ASP A 227 -23.93 -3.15 -8.77
C ASP A 227 -24.56 -3.91 -7.60
N ALA A 228 -25.74 -3.46 -7.15
CA ALA A 228 -26.38 -3.99 -5.94
C ALA A 228 -26.60 -5.52 -6.00
N ASP A 229 -26.89 -6.06 -7.18
CA ASP A 229 -27.11 -7.50 -7.37
C ASP A 229 -25.79 -8.28 -7.19
N THR A 230 -24.69 -7.76 -7.72
CA THR A 230 -23.34 -8.34 -7.55
C THR A 230 -22.91 -8.27 -6.09
N GLN A 231 -23.17 -7.16 -5.39
CA GLN A 231 -22.89 -7.05 -3.95
C GLN A 231 -23.67 -8.08 -3.15
N THR A 232 -24.99 -8.18 -3.41
CA THR A 232 -25.87 -9.14 -2.72
C THR A 232 -25.43 -10.59 -2.98
N ARG A 233 -25.08 -10.93 -4.23
CA ARG A 233 -24.60 -12.27 -4.57
C ARG A 233 -23.29 -12.59 -3.85
N ARG A 234 -22.30 -11.68 -3.87
CA ARG A 234 -21.02 -11.89 -3.17
C ARG A 234 -21.19 -11.97 -1.66
N TYR A 235 -22.11 -11.19 -1.09
CA TYR A 235 -22.47 -11.34 0.32
C TYR A 235 -23.01 -12.74 0.61
N GLY A 236 -23.87 -13.29 -0.25
CA GLY A 236 -24.36 -14.66 -0.15
C GLY A 236 -23.25 -15.71 -0.20
N GLU A 237 -22.28 -15.55 -1.09
CA GLU A 237 -21.11 -16.45 -1.19
C GLU A 237 -20.28 -16.45 0.11
N VAL A 238 -20.06 -15.28 0.71
CA VAL A 238 -19.35 -15.15 2.00
C VAL A 238 -20.20 -15.71 3.15
N PHE A 239 -21.51 -15.47 3.13
CA PHE A 239 -22.43 -16.02 4.12
C PHE A 239 -22.46 -17.56 4.11
N ASP A 240 -22.50 -18.17 2.93
CA ASP A 240 -22.47 -19.63 2.77
C ASP A 240 -21.13 -20.21 3.26
N ALA A 241 -20.01 -19.54 2.94
CA ALA A 241 -18.68 -19.93 3.42
C ALA A 241 -18.55 -19.82 4.96
N ALA A 242 -19.28 -18.88 5.57
CA ALA A 242 -19.34 -18.69 7.03
C ALA A 242 -20.30 -19.63 7.74
N GLY A 243 -21.12 -20.39 7.01
CA GLY A 243 -22.29 -21.14 7.51
C GLY A 243 -22.09 -22.13 8.65
N GLY A 244 -20.84 -22.40 9.08
CA GLY A 244 -20.53 -23.14 10.30
C GLY A 244 -20.02 -22.29 11.48
N GLN A 245 -19.80 -21.00 11.27
CA GLN A 245 -19.19 -20.07 12.25
C GLN A 245 -20.16 -18.98 12.73
N LEU A 246 -21.40 -18.98 12.26
CA LEU A 246 -22.46 -18.07 12.70
C LEU A 246 -22.91 -18.41 14.14
N GLY A 247 -22.06 -18.12 15.11
CA GLY A 247 -22.37 -18.43 16.50
C GLY A 247 -21.18 -18.21 17.43
N CYS A 248 -20.08 -17.66 16.95
CA CYS A 248 -18.97 -17.26 17.84
C CYS A 248 -19.41 -16.02 18.64
N PRO A 249 -19.58 -16.07 19.95
CA PRO A 249 -19.82 -14.89 20.77
C PRO A 249 -18.56 -14.03 20.77
N LEU A 250 -18.73 -12.72 20.63
CA LEU A 250 -17.74 -11.69 20.89
C LEU A 250 -17.12 -11.84 22.29
#